data_3bc837dc5addec3e6b0c76aa01c70a97
#
_entry.id   3bc837dc5addec3e6b0c76aa01c70a97
#
_cell.length_a   1.000
_cell.length_b   1.000
_cell.length_c   1.000
_cell.angle_alpha   90.00
_cell.angle_beta   90.00
_cell.angle_gamma   90.00
#
_symmetry.space_group_name_H-M   'P 1'
#
loop_
_entity.id
_entity.type
_entity.pdbx_description
1 polymer ?
#
loop_
_entity_poly.entity_id
_entity_poly.type
_entity_poly.pdbx_seq_one_letter_code
_entity_poly.pdbx_strand_id
1 'polypeptide(L)'
;GAAGNAAVAIRDGKILETGSAAELETRWKPAARRDLGNVLLMPGLVNAHTHVPMTFLRGFADDLPLMEWLTGHIFPVEGRLTDRIVSLGARLGMYEMMRTGTTAFVDSYLLEINVLREVERMGMRCVGGEALFAFPSPAYGGWDAAEALYRRSMKLAEELDLMLHIHLSESAGEVEQCRSLHGDRRPVAYARDMGLLNERTVLAHMVDVTDEELELVASSGAAIAHNPVSNLKLASGFARVRDMVRAGISVSLGTDGACSNNSLDMFETMKLAAILAKGCSGDATAVPAVQALNMATAEGARIFRTPGL
;
A
#
# COMPACT_ATOMS: atom_id res chain seq x y z
N GLY A 1 -9.86 -8.68 22.03
CA GLY A 1 -9.63 -10.14 22.08
C GLY A 1 -10.63 -10.89 21.24
N ALA A 2 -10.35 -12.15 20.88
CA ALA A 2 -11.31 -13.00 20.17
C ALA A 2 -12.50 -13.37 21.09
N ALA A 3 -13.73 -13.26 20.56
CA ALA A 3 -14.93 -13.71 21.25
C ALA A 3 -15.30 -15.12 20.76
N GLY A 4 -15.54 -16.07 21.70
CA GLY A 4 -16.06 -17.40 21.36
C GLY A 4 -17.56 -17.36 21.04
N ASN A 5 -18.02 -18.28 20.18
CA ASN A 5 -19.43 -18.37 19.74
C ASN A 5 -19.98 -17.02 19.20
N ALA A 6 -19.13 -16.26 18.53
CA ALA A 6 -19.47 -14.96 17.98
C ALA A 6 -20.21 -15.10 16.64
N ALA A 7 -21.10 -14.17 16.37
CA ALA A 7 -21.75 -14.01 15.08
C ALA A 7 -21.69 -12.56 14.61
N VAL A 8 -21.91 -12.37 13.33
CA VAL A 8 -21.93 -11.06 12.67
C VAL A 8 -23.24 -10.92 11.89
N ALA A 9 -24.02 -9.90 12.17
CA ALA A 9 -25.19 -9.53 11.37
C ALA A 9 -24.75 -8.57 10.26
N ILE A 10 -25.10 -8.89 8.99
CA ILE A 10 -24.71 -8.13 7.81
C ILE A 10 -25.97 -7.76 7.01
N ARG A 11 -26.06 -6.52 6.54
CA ARG A 11 -27.07 -6.05 5.60
C ARG A 11 -26.43 -5.08 4.61
N ASP A 12 -26.73 -5.26 3.33
CA ASP A 12 -26.26 -4.39 2.25
C ASP A 12 -24.74 -4.17 2.24
N GLY A 13 -23.99 -5.24 2.50
CA GLY A 13 -22.53 -5.21 2.55
C GLY A 13 -21.93 -4.55 3.80
N LYS A 14 -22.74 -4.16 4.78
CA LYS A 14 -22.29 -3.51 6.02
C LYS A 14 -22.51 -4.41 7.22
N ILE A 15 -21.54 -4.41 8.15
CA ILE A 15 -21.70 -5.03 9.45
C ILE A 15 -22.65 -4.17 10.28
N LEU A 16 -23.81 -4.73 10.66
CA LEU A 16 -24.77 -4.07 11.53
C LEU A 16 -24.41 -4.24 12.99
N GLU A 17 -24.00 -5.44 13.35
CA GLU A 17 -23.75 -5.79 14.74
C GLU A 17 -22.88 -7.04 14.84
N THR A 18 -22.07 -7.10 15.90
CA THR A 18 -21.31 -8.29 16.29
C THR A 18 -21.67 -8.66 17.73
N GLY A 19 -21.77 -9.96 18.02
CA GLY A 19 -22.13 -10.43 19.36
C GLY A 19 -22.20 -11.94 19.42
N SER A 20 -22.83 -12.50 20.47
CA SER A 20 -23.10 -13.93 20.49
C SER A 20 -24.20 -14.30 19.48
N ALA A 21 -24.14 -15.50 18.90
CA ALA A 21 -25.13 -15.95 17.92
C ALA A 21 -26.55 -15.92 18.54
N ALA A 22 -26.70 -16.35 19.78
CA ALA A 22 -27.98 -16.35 20.48
C ALA A 22 -28.59 -14.97 20.65
N GLU A 23 -27.78 -13.95 21.00
CA GLU A 23 -28.26 -12.57 21.15
C GLU A 23 -28.66 -11.95 19.80
N LEU A 24 -27.86 -12.17 18.76
CA LEU A 24 -28.15 -11.62 17.44
C LEU A 24 -29.41 -12.24 16.84
N GLU A 25 -29.67 -13.53 17.05
CA GLU A 25 -30.87 -14.24 16.59
C GLU A 25 -32.18 -13.75 17.27
N THR A 26 -32.09 -13.17 18.46
CA THR A 26 -33.26 -12.54 19.11
C THR A 26 -33.60 -11.18 18.52
N ARG A 27 -32.61 -10.48 18.01
CA ARG A 27 -32.76 -9.09 17.47
C ARG A 27 -32.95 -9.02 15.96
N TRP A 28 -32.39 -9.99 15.24
CA TRP A 28 -32.42 -9.98 13.78
C TRP A 28 -33.06 -11.24 13.23
N LYS A 29 -33.91 -11.09 12.21
CA LYS A 29 -34.41 -12.20 11.40
C LYS A 29 -33.59 -12.29 10.11
N PRO A 30 -32.59 -13.19 10.02
CA PRO A 30 -31.74 -13.29 8.85
C PRO A 30 -32.50 -13.90 7.66
N ALA A 31 -32.30 -13.35 6.45
CA ALA A 31 -32.75 -13.97 5.20
C ALA A 31 -31.91 -15.24 4.88
N ALA A 32 -30.67 -15.27 5.32
CA ALA A 32 -29.78 -16.41 5.21
C ALA A 32 -28.88 -16.51 6.46
N ARG A 33 -28.56 -17.73 6.86
CA ARG A 33 -27.62 -18.04 7.94
C ARG A 33 -26.50 -18.92 7.38
N ARG A 34 -25.27 -18.57 7.73
CA ARG A 34 -24.10 -19.38 7.41
C ARG A 34 -23.35 -19.71 8.70
N ASP A 35 -23.31 -20.97 9.04
CA ASP A 35 -22.44 -21.49 10.10
C ASP A 35 -21.06 -21.76 9.49
N LEU A 36 -20.04 -21.11 10.05
CA LEU A 36 -18.66 -21.25 9.59
C LEU A 36 -17.90 -22.33 10.36
N GLY A 37 -18.55 -22.93 11.39
CA GLY A 37 -17.92 -23.92 12.25
C GLY A 37 -16.81 -23.30 13.11
N ASN A 38 -15.75 -24.06 13.33
CA ASN A 38 -14.66 -23.67 14.23
C ASN A 38 -13.59 -22.86 13.50
N VAL A 39 -13.88 -21.59 13.23
CA VAL A 39 -12.99 -20.65 12.53
C VAL A 39 -12.85 -19.33 13.29
N LEU A 40 -11.80 -18.59 13.00
CA LEU A 40 -11.63 -17.20 13.41
C LEU A 40 -12.13 -16.27 12.30
N LEU A 41 -13.18 -15.49 12.57
CA LEU A 41 -13.62 -14.41 11.70
C LEU A 41 -12.86 -13.13 12.06
N MET A 42 -12.23 -12.52 11.09
CA MET A 42 -11.47 -11.28 11.24
C MET A 42 -11.77 -10.32 10.09
N PRO A 43 -11.47 -9.01 10.23
CA PRO A 43 -11.50 -8.09 9.09
C PRO A 43 -10.63 -8.60 7.96
N GLY A 44 -11.05 -8.37 6.70
CA GLY A 44 -10.21 -8.66 5.54
C GLY A 44 -8.92 -7.85 5.58
N LEU A 45 -7.85 -8.42 5.03
CA LEU A 45 -6.56 -7.73 4.96
C LEU A 45 -6.62 -6.62 3.91
N VAL A 46 -5.91 -5.55 4.18
CA VAL A 46 -5.76 -4.38 3.30
C VAL A 46 -4.31 -4.26 2.90
N ASN A 47 -4.04 -4.32 1.60
CA ASN A 47 -2.72 -4.12 1.04
C ASN A 47 -2.58 -2.64 0.63
N ALA A 48 -1.81 -1.88 1.38
CA ALA A 48 -1.77 -0.42 1.27
C ALA A 48 -0.84 0.11 0.16
N HIS A 49 -0.11 -0.76 -0.52
CA HIS A 49 0.75 -0.40 -1.65
C HIS A 49 1.03 -1.62 -2.52
N THR A 50 0.64 -1.54 -3.78
CA THR A 50 0.89 -2.57 -4.78
C THR A 50 1.19 -1.97 -6.16
N HIS A 51 1.72 -2.85 -7.03
CA HIS A 51 1.78 -2.73 -8.48
C HIS A 51 1.22 -4.04 -9.04
N VAL A 52 -0.08 -4.24 -8.88
CA VAL A 52 -0.74 -5.55 -9.09
C VAL A 52 -0.45 -6.18 -10.45
N PRO A 53 -0.44 -5.44 -11.57
CA PRO A 53 -0.09 -6.03 -12.86
C PRO A 53 1.31 -6.63 -12.94
N MET A 54 2.25 -6.23 -12.08
CA MET A 54 3.63 -6.77 -12.07
C MET A 54 3.72 -8.27 -11.72
N THR A 55 2.61 -8.94 -11.44
CA THR A 55 2.57 -10.40 -11.26
C THR A 55 3.14 -11.17 -12.45
N PHE A 56 3.05 -10.63 -13.66
CA PHE A 56 3.67 -11.23 -14.85
C PHE A 56 5.19 -11.07 -14.90
N LEU A 57 5.76 -10.19 -14.08
CA LEU A 57 7.21 -9.99 -13.94
C LEU A 57 7.80 -10.68 -12.70
N ARG A 58 7.04 -11.49 -12.01
CA ARG A 58 7.51 -12.21 -10.81
C ARG A 58 8.76 -13.03 -11.13
N GLY A 59 9.82 -12.84 -10.32
CA GLY A 59 11.11 -13.50 -10.54
C GLY A 59 11.88 -12.99 -11.75
N PHE A 60 11.44 -11.91 -12.38
CA PHE A 60 12.17 -11.26 -13.46
C PHE A 60 13.19 -10.30 -12.90
N ALA A 61 14.47 -10.49 -13.28
CA ALA A 61 15.58 -9.66 -12.85
C ALA A 61 15.76 -9.59 -11.32
N ASP A 62 15.75 -10.75 -10.64
CA ASP A 62 16.04 -10.85 -9.21
C ASP A 62 17.51 -10.51 -8.91
N ASP A 63 17.82 -10.24 -7.63
CA ASP A 63 19.16 -10.02 -7.09
C ASP A 63 19.90 -8.78 -7.66
N LEU A 64 19.17 -7.71 -7.93
CA LEU A 64 19.71 -6.44 -8.42
C LEU A 64 19.39 -5.29 -7.46
N PRO A 65 20.29 -4.28 -7.35
CA PRO A 65 19.97 -3.02 -6.66
C PRO A 65 18.84 -2.27 -7.37
N LEU A 66 18.03 -1.51 -6.60
CA LEU A 66 16.83 -0.82 -7.05
C LEU A 66 17.00 -0.08 -8.39
N MET A 67 17.99 0.79 -8.53
CA MET A 67 18.15 1.62 -9.73
C MET A 67 18.58 0.82 -10.96
N GLU A 68 19.43 -0.19 -10.79
CA GLU A 68 19.80 -1.10 -11.88
C GLU A 68 18.61 -1.96 -12.29
N TRP A 69 17.86 -2.48 -11.32
CA TRP A 69 16.64 -3.22 -11.53
C TRP A 69 15.61 -2.41 -12.32
N LEU A 70 15.33 -1.17 -11.89
CA LEU A 70 14.37 -0.28 -12.57
C LEU A 70 14.83 0.08 -13.99
N THR A 71 16.00 0.70 -14.13
CA THR A 71 16.41 1.31 -15.40
C THR A 71 16.89 0.30 -16.42
N GLY A 72 17.55 -0.78 -15.97
CA GLY A 72 18.09 -1.81 -16.83
C GLY A 72 17.07 -2.87 -17.26
N HIS A 73 16.06 -3.13 -16.44
CA HIS A 73 15.17 -4.28 -16.65
C HIS A 73 13.68 -3.92 -16.66
N ILE A 74 13.18 -3.21 -15.65
CA ILE A 74 11.74 -3.00 -15.48
C ILE A 74 11.21 -1.97 -16.50
N PHE A 75 11.74 -0.75 -16.53
CA PHE A 75 11.28 0.29 -17.44
C PHE A 75 11.33 -0.09 -18.92
N PRO A 76 12.36 -0.82 -19.42
CA PRO A 76 12.36 -1.31 -20.80
C PRO A 76 11.21 -2.28 -21.12
N VAL A 77 10.76 -3.07 -20.14
CA VAL A 77 9.60 -3.98 -20.30
C VAL A 77 8.30 -3.19 -20.17
N GLU A 78 8.20 -2.32 -19.19
CA GLU A 78 7.03 -1.47 -18.97
C GLU A 78 6.75 -0.54 -20.15
N GLY A 79 7.78 -0.08 -20.84
CA GLY A 79 7.64 0.66 -22.09
C GLY A 79 6.91 -0.10 -23.22
N ARG A 80 6.68 -1.40 -23.06
CA ARG A 80 5.97 -2.29 -24.02
C ARG A 80 4.63 -2.80 -23.50
N LEU A 81 4.14 -2.28 -22.38
CA LEU A 81 2.87 -2.69 -21.81
C LEU A 81 1.71 -2.44 -22.78
N THR A 82 0.75 -3.34 -22.71
CA THR A 82 -0.52 -3.24 -23.43
C THR A 82 -1.68 -3.43 -22.45
N ASP A 83 -2.85 -2.90 -22.78
CA ASP A 83 -4.09 -3.07 -22.00
C ASP A 83 -4.33 -4.54 -21.62
N ARG A 84 -4.08 -5.46 -22.55
CA ARG A 84 -4.26 -6.89 -22.34
C ARG A 84 -3.31 -7.45 -21.29
N ILE A 85 -2.04 -7.08 -21.33
CA ILE A 85 -1.02 -7.56 -20.36
C ILE A 85 -1.36 -7.03 -18.97
N VAL A 86 -1.67 -5.74 -18.85
CA VAL A 86 -2.06 -5.12 -17.57
C VAL A 86 -3.31 -5.79 -17.01
N SER A 87 -4.37 -5.99 -17.81
CA SER A 87 -5.58 -6.68 -17.38
C SER A 87 -5.32 -8.10 -16.89
N LEU A 88 -4.49 -8.88 -17.59
CA LEU A 88 -4.18 -10.26 -17.19
C LEU A 88 -3.34 -10.31 -15.91
N GLY A 89 -2.33 -9.45 -15.80
CA GLY A 89 -1.51 -9.34 -14.60
C GLY A 89 -2.36 -8.93 -13.40
N ALA A 90 -3.24 -7.93 -13.56
CA ALA A 90 -4.16 -7.50 -12.52
C ALA A 90 -5.08 -8.63 -12.02
N ARG A 91 -5.66 -9.42 -12.93
CA ARG A 91 -6.49 -10.59 -12.55
C ARG A 91 -5.71 -11.61 -11.75
N LEU A 92 -4.49 -11.93 -12.18
CA LEU A 92 -3.64 -12.89 -11.49
C LEU A 92 -3.28 -12.40 -10.08
N GLY A 93 -2.87 -11.13 -9.93
CA GLY A 93 -2.54 -10.55 -8.65
C GLY A 93 -3.73 -10.45 -7.70
N MET A 94 -4.89 -10.02 -8.19
CA MET A 94 -6.11 -9.99 -7.39
C MET A 94 -6.55 -11.40 -6.96
N TYR A 95 -6.42 -12.40 -7.83
CA TYR A 95 -6.71 -13.79 -7.47
C TYR A 95 -5.79 -14.26 -6.32
N GLU A 96 -4.50 -13.97 -6.38
CA GLU A 96 -3.55 -14.29 -5.32
C GLU A 96 -3.91 -13.57 -4.01
N MET A 97 -4.17 -12.27 -4.06
CA MET A 97 -4.58 -11.48 -2.90
C MET A 97 -5.87 -12.04 -2.24
N MET A 98 -6.90 -12.35 -3.02
CA MET A 98 -8.12 -12.96 -2.50
C MET A 98 -7.85 -14.32 -1.83
N ARG A 99 -6.97 -15.13 -2.42
CA ARG A 99 -6.59 -16.45 -1.87
C ARG A 99 -5.87 -16.36 -0.54
N THR A 100 -5.17 -15.27 -0.29
CA THR A 100 -4.41 -15.00 0.93
C THR A 100 -5.13 -14.05 1.91
N GLY A 101 -6.42 -13.74 1.63
CA GLY A 101 -7.29 -13.01 2.55
C GLY A 101 -7.27 -11.49 2.42
N THR A 102 -6.62 -10.93 1.40
CA THR A 102 -6.68 -9.50 1.07
C THR A 102 -8.01 -9.19 0.39
N THR A 103 -8.74 -8.20 0.91
CA THR A 103 -10.06 -7.81 0.42
C THR A 103 -10.11 -6.41 -0.17
N ALA A 104 -9.08 -5.62 0.10
CA ALA A 104 -8.91 -4.27 -0.41
C ALA A 104 -7.43 -3.97 -0.64
N PHE A 105 -7.13 -3.15 -1.64
CA PHE A 105 -5.75 -2.78 -1.95
C PHE A 105 -5.65 -1.38 -2.56
N VAL A 106 -4.47 -0.78 -2.42
CA VAL A 106 -4.07 0.43 -3.14
C VAL A 106 -3.12 0.04 -4.26
N ASP A 107 -3.43 0.42 -5.47
CA ASP A 107 -2.60 0.16 -6.64
C ASP A 107 -2.11 1.46 -7.28
N SER A 108 -0.93 1.44 -7.81
CA SER A 108 -0.35 2.53 -8.58
C SER A 108 0.48 1.95 -9.71
N TYR A 109 -0.06 1.99 -10.92
CA TYR A 109 0.63 1.40 -12.06
C TYR A 109 0.38 2.19 -13.36
N LEU A 110 0.89 1.67 -14.47
CA LEU A 110 0.68 2.21 -15.81
C LEU A 110 -0.57 1.59 -16.45
N LEU A 111 -1.30 2.40 -17.21
CA LEU A 111 -2.57 2.00 -17.84
C LEU A 111 -3.60 1.53 -16.78
N GLU A 112 -3.65 2.20 -15.66
CA GLU A 112 -4.38 1.82 -14.43
C GLU A 112 -5.88 1.66 -14.66
N ILE A 113 -6.46 2.34 -15.63
CA ILE A 113 -7.87 2.16 -16.01
C ILE A 113 -8.22 0.69 -16.31
N ASN A 114 -7.26 -0.11 -16.78
CA ASN A 114 -7.46 -1.53 -17.06
C ASN A 114 -7.49 -2.35 -15.76
N VAL A 115 -6.69 -1.97 -14.77
CA VAL A 115 -6.75 -2.55 -13.42
C VAL A 115 -8.12 -2.30 -12.81
N LEU A 116 -8.60 -1.05 -12.81
CA LEU A 116 -9.89 -0.65 -12.24
C LEU A 116 -11.07 -1.38 -12.90
N ARG A 117 -11.03 -1.63 -14.21
CA ARG A 117 -12.04 -2.45 -14.90
C ARG A 117 -12.03 -3.90 -14.43
N GLU A 118 -10.87 -4.47 -14.16
CA GLU A 118 -10.77 -5.82 -13.62
C GLU A 118 -11.18 -5.88 -12.14
N VAL A 119 -10.90 -4.84 -11.36
CA VAL A 119 -11.38 -4.69 -9.98
C VAL A 119 -12.90 -4.75 -9.92
N GLU A 120 -13.59 -3.99 -10.77
CA GLU A 120 -15.05 -4.02 -10.87
C GLU A 120 -15.57 -5.42 -11.21
N ARG A 121 -14.95 -6.09 -12.19
CA ARG A 121 -15.35 -7.46 -12.61
C ARG A 121 -15.14 -8.50 -11.52
N MET A 122 -14.06 -8.38 -10.75
CA MET A 122 -13.70 -9.34 -9.71
C MET A 122 -14.33 -9.02 -8.35
N GLY A 123 -14.93 -7.83 -8.19
CA GLY A 123 -15.63 -7.41 -6.97
C GLY A 123 -14.71 -7.14 -5.78
N MET A 124 -13.45 -6.80 -6.01
CA MET A 124 -12.55 -6.31 -4.96
C MET A 124 -12.74 -4.81 -4.70
N ARG A 125 -12.16 -4.31 -3.62
CA ARG A 125 -12.07 -2.88 -3.33
C ARG A 125 -10.66 -2.40 -3.67
N CYS A 126 -10.58 -1.29 -4.42
CA CYS A 126 -9.31 -0.70 -4.82
C CYS A 126 -9.37 0.82 -4.78
N VAL A 127 -8.28 1.42 -4.37
CA VAL A 127 -7.93 2.79 -4.75
C VAL A 127 -6.80 2.67 -5.75
N GLY A 128 -7.05 3.02 -7.01
CA GLY A 128 -6.08 2.92 -8.09
C GLY A 128 -5.69 4.30 -8.61
N GLY A 129 -4.43 4.46 -8.95
CA GLY A 129 -3.87 5.69 -9.50
C GLY A 129 -2.91 5.43 -10.65
N GLU A 130 -3.03 6.21 -11.72
CA GLU A 130 -2.04 6.19 -12.80
C GLU A 130 -0.69 6.67 -12.27
N ALA A 131 0.36 5.87 -12.50
CA ALA A 131 1.71 6.23 -12.10
C ALA A 131 2.25 7.34 -12.99
N LEU A 132 2.74 8.42 -12.37
CA LEU A 132 3.34 9.56 -13.06
C LEU A 132 4.86 9.54 -12.89
N PHE A 133 5.58 9.47 -14.00
CA PHE A 133 7.03 9.47 -14.04
C PHE A 133 7.56 10.75 -14.68
N ALA A 134 8.78 11.10 -14.32
CA ALA A 134 9.54 12.19 -14.93
C ALA A 134 10.13 11.84 -16.32
N PHE A 135 9.70 10.75 -16.95
CA PHE A 135 10.16 10.27 -18.26
C PHE A 135 8.95 9.70 -19.05
N PRO A 136 9.09 9.49 -20.38
CA PRO A 136 8.00 8.95 -21.19
C PRO A 136 7.51 7.59 -20.72
N SER A 137 6.18 7.43 -20.68
CA SER A 137 5.51 6.18 -20.34
C SER A 137 4.55 5.74 -21.45
N PRO A 138 4.07 4.50 -21.46
CA PRO A 138 3.03 4.05 -22.42
C PRO A 138 1.72 4.82 -22.32
N ALA A 139 1.42 5.41 -21.16
CA ALA A 139 0.18 6.13 -20.91
C ALA A 139 0.23 7.61 -21.34
N TYR A 140 1.41 8.21 -21.35
CA TYR A 140 1.62 9.61 -21.72
C TYR A 140 3.05 9.84 -22.22
N GLY A 141 3.23 10.86 -23.08
CA GLY A 141 4.54 11.21 -23.65
C GLY A 141 5.31 12.20 -22.79
N GLY A 142 6.61 12.22 -22.90
CA GLY A 142 7.59 13.22 -22.48
C GLY A 142 7.46 13.91 -21.11
N TRP A 143 8.53 14.54 -20.68
CA TRP A 143 8.67 15.24 -19.41
C TRP A 143 7.62 16.35 -19.18
N ASP A 144 7.40 17.22 -20.16
CA ASP A 144 6.45 18.34 -20.03
C ASP A 144 5.01 17.85 -19.83
N ALA A 145 4.66 16.74 -20.48
CA ALA A 145 3.36 16.12 -20.31
C ALA A 145 3.18 15.55 -18.88
N ALA A 146 4.21 14.91 -18.32
CA ALA A 146 4.18 14.38 -16.97
C ALA A 146 4.03 15.49 -15.91
N GLU A 147 4.76 16.61 -16.03
CA GLU A 147 4.62 17.74 -15.12
C GLU A 147 3.24 18.39 -15.18
N ALA A 148 2.72 18.60 -16.39
CA ALA A 148 1.38 19.16 -16.57
C ALA A 148 0.29 18.23 -15.99
N LEU A 149 0.40 16.92 -16.20
CA LEU A 149 -0.49 15.91 -15.61
C LEU A 149 -0.39 15.91 -14.09
N TYR A 150 0.81 15.98 -13.55
CA TYR A 150 1.05 16.03 -12.11
C TYR A 150 0.36 17.23 -11.45
N ARG A 151 0.58 18.45 -11.96
CA ARG A 151 -0.09 19.66 -11.44
C ARG A 151 -1.61 19.58 -11.52
N ARG A 152 -2.14 19.04 -12.62
CA ARG A 152 -3.57 18.82 -12.79
C ARG A 152 -4.09 17.76 -11.85
N SER A 153 -3.38 16.66 -11.64
CA SER A 153 -3.75 15.58 -10.72
C SER A 153 -3.80 16.07 -9.27
N MET A 154 -2.82 16.88 -8.85
CA MET A 154 -2.82 17.53 -7.54
C MET A 154 -4.07 18.36 -7.32
N LYS A 155 -4.41 19.21 -8.27
CA LYS A 155 -5.61 20.04 -8.21
C LYS A 155 -6.89 19.21 -8.15
N LEU A 156 -7.00 18.15 -8.97
CA LEU A 156 -8.14 17.25 -8.94
C LEU A 156 -8.22 16.45 -7.63
N ALA A 157 -7.09 16.01 -7.10
CA ALA A 157 -7.06 15.32 -5.81
C ALA A 157 -7.58 16.22 -4.67
N GLU A 158 -7.25 17.51 -4.70
CA GLU A 158 -7.79 18.48 -3.75
C GLU A 158 -9.30 18.74 -3.97
N GLU A 159 -9.72 19.01 -5.21
CA GLU A 159 -11.11 19.29 -5.56
C GLU A 159 -12.06 18.12 -5.28
N LEU A 160 -11.60 16.89 -5.46
CA LEU A 160 -12.38 15.67 -5.33
C LEU A 160 -12.12 14.90 -4.03
N ASP A 161 -11.31 15.44 -3.12
CA ASP A 161 -10.87 14.79 -1.88
C ASP A 161 -10.26 13.40 -2.10
N LEU A 162 -9.41 13.28 -3.13
CA LEU A 162 -8.72 12.04 -3.48
C LEU A 162 -7.40 11.90 -2.72
N MET A 163 -6.96 10.65 -2.57
CA MET A 163 -5.66 10.31 -2.01
C MET A 163 -4.54 10.60 -3.01
N LEU A 164 -3.39 11.02 -2.48
CA LEU A 164 -2.10 11.04 -3.18
C LEU A 164 -1.26 9.88 -2.69
N HIS A 165 -0.63 9.15 -3.60
CA HIS A 165 0.25 8.04 -3.28
C HIS A 165 1.62 8.29 -3.92
N ILE A 166 2.69 8.27 -3.12
CA ILE A 166 4.02 8.68 -3.55
C ILE A 166 5.05 7.71 -2.98
N HIS A 167 5.97 7.21 -3.84
CA HIS A 167 7.20 6.58 -3.37
C HIS A 167 8.13 7.68 -2.85
N LEU A 168 8.62 7.55 -1.64
CA LEU A 168 9.43 8.61 -1.04
C LEU A 168 10.48 8.03 -0.09
N SER A 169 11.71 8.50 -0.22
CA SER A 169 12.83 8.12 0.64
C SER A 169 13.04 6.60 0.69
N GLU A 170 12.87 5.93 -0.44
CA GLU A 170 13.01 4.48 -0.52
C GLU A 170 14.45 4.02 -0.35
N SER A 171 15.41 4.79 -0.87
CA SER A 171 16.82 4.43 -0.79
C SER A 171 17.72 5.64 -0.56
N ALA A 172 18.92 5.41 -0.02
CA ALA A 172 19.94 6.43 0.14
C ALA A 172 20.34 7.07 -1.22
N GLY A 173 20.28 6.31 -2.31
CA GLY A 173 20.54 6.82 -3.66
C GLY A 173 19.49 7.82 -4.11
N GLU A 174 18.22 7.57 -3.86
CA GLU A 174 17.13 8.53 -4.12
C GLU A 174 17.32 9.82 -3.33
N VAL A 175 17.63 9.68 -2.03
CA VAL A 175 17.85 10.83 -1.15
C VAL A 175 18.98 11.71 -1.66
N GLU A 176 20.12 11.12 -2.04
CA GLU A 176 21.28 11.87 -2.57
C GLU A 176 20.96 12.53 -3.92
N GLN A 177 20.21 11.83 -4.79
CA GLN A 177 19.75 12.40 -6.05
C GLN A 177 18.83 13.60 -5.82
N CYS A 178 17.87 13.49 -4.90
CA CYS A 178 16.99 14.59 -4.55
C CYS A 178 17.77 15.81 -4.02
N ARG A 179 18.72 15.58 -3.13
CA ARG A 179 19.59 16.63 -2.58
C ARG A 179 20.36 17.35 -3.70
N SER A 180 20.95 16.59 -4.61
CA SER A 180 21.73 17.17 -5.72
C SER A 180 20.88 18.01 -6.68
N LEU A 181 19.63 17.59 -6.94
CA LEU A 181 18.73 18.26 -7.88
C LEU A 181 17.97 19.44 -7.25
N HIS A 182 17.75 19.44 -5.94
CA HIS A 182 16.83 20.38 -5.27
C HIS A 182 17.50 21.20 -4.16
N GLY A 183 18.78 21.54 -4.31
CA GLY A 183 19.49 22.45 -3.42
C GLY A 183 19.65 21.91 -2.00
N ASP A 184 20.19 20.69 -1.90
CA ASP A 184 20.46 19.93 -0.67
C ASP A 184 19.20 19.56 0.14
N ARG A 185 18.01 19.65 -0.45
CA ARG A 185 16.76 19.23 0.19
C ARG A 185 16.60 17.72 0.10
N ARG A 186 16.25 17.11 1.23
CA ARG A 186 15.87 15.70 1.31
C ARG A 186 14.42 15.51 0.81
N PRO A 187 14.02 14.29 0.39
CA PRO A 187 12.72 14.05 -0.26
C PRO A 187 11.50 14.51 0.53
N VAL A 188 11.46 14.27 1.85
CA VAL A 188 10.32 14.67 2.70
C VAL A 188 10.18 16.19 2.79
N ALA A 189 11.31 16.90 2.98
CA ALA A 189 11.32 18.35 3.03
C ALA A 189 10.92 18.95 1.66
N TYR A 190 11.38 18.34 0.56
CA TYR A 190 10.99 18.75 -0.79
C TYR A 190 9.50 18.50 -1.05
N ALA A 191 8.97 17.34 -0.65
CA ALA A 191 7.54 17.03 -0.76
C ALA A 191 6.68 18.02 0.02
N ARG A 192 7.10 18.40 1.23
CA ARG A 192 6.43 19.47 2.02
C ARG A 192 6.41 20.79 1.25
N ASP A 193 7.54 21.23 0.73
CA ASP A 193 7.67 22.51 0.01
C ASP A 193 6.84 22.54 -1.28
N MET A 194 6.59 21.37 -1.87
CA MET A 194 5.69 21.20 -3.01
C MET A 194 4.20 21.08 -2.64
N GLY A 195 3.87 21.10 -1.34
CA GLY A 195 2.48 20.94 -0.88
C GLY A 195 1.95 19.50 -0.93
N LEU A 196 2.83 18.52 -1.11
CA LEU A 196 2.46 17.10 -1.22
C LEU A 196 2.26 16.42 0.14
N LEU A 197 2.75 17.01 1.22
CA LEU A 197 2.72 16.43 2.54
C LEU A 197 1.50 16.93 3.31
N ASN A 198 0.42 16.14 3.31
CA ASN A 198 -0.85 16.44 3.99
C ASN A 198 -1.59 15.15 4.35
N GLU A 199 -2.75 15.27 5.02
CA GLU A 199 -3.54 14.14 5.51
C GLU A 199 -4.13 13.23 4.40
N ARG A 200 -4.06 13.64 3.13
CA ARG A 200 -4.45 12.83 1.97
C ARG A 200 -3.30 12.02 1.39
N THR A 201 -2.10 12.24 1.87
CA THR A 201 -0.90 11.64 1.28
C THR A 201 -0.53 10.33 1.95
N VAL A 202 -0.26 9.33 1.14
CA VAL A 202 0.35 8.05 1.55
C VAL A 202 1.75 7.97 0.96
N LEU A 203 2.72 7.80 1.85
CA LEU A 203 4.14 7.71 1.54
C LEU A 203 4.56 6.24 1.54
N ALA A 204 4.89 5.69 0.38
CA ALA A 204 5.42 4.34 0.30
C ALA A 204 6.90 4.32 0.66
N HIS A 205 7.34 3.22 1.32
CA HIS A 205 8.69 2.87 1.75
C HIS A 205 9.21 3.63 2.96
N MET A 206 9.57 4.90 2.86
CA MET A 206 10.10 5.73 3.96
C MET A 206 11.25 5.08 4.71
N VAL A 207 12.27 4.60 3.98
CA VAL A 207 13.41 3.85 4.52
C VAL A 207 14.49 4.78 5.05
N ASP A 208 15.00 5.68 4.19
CA ASP A 208 16.07 6.63 4.55
C ASP A 208 15.46 7.96 5.00
N VAL A 209 15.16 8.05 6.30
CA VAL A 209 14.53 9.22 6.92
C VAL A 209 15.24 9.64 8.20
N THR A 210 15.26 10.95 8.47
CA THR A 210 15.78 11.53 9.71
C THR A 210 14.69 11.72 10.77
N ASP A 211 15.07 12.09 11.99
CA ASP A 211 14.09 12.39 13.06
C ASP A 211 13.25 13.61 12.68
N GLU A 212 13.86 14.63 12.11
CA GLU A 212 13.17 15.84 11.65
C GLU A 212 12.16 15.54 10.54
N GLU A 213 12.49 14.62 9.65
CA GLU A 213 11.57 14.18 8.59
C GLU A 213 10.39 13.39 9.17
N LEU A 214 10.60 12.57 10.19
CA LEU A 214 9.50 11.88 10.89
C LEU A 214 8.58 12.88 11.60
N GLU A 215 9.12 13.95 12.20
CA GLU A 215 8.33 15.02 12.81
C GLU A 215 7.48 15.77 11.75
N LEU A 216 8.04 16.04 10.56
CA LEU A 216 7.31 16.64 9.44
C LEU A 216 6.14 15.76 9.00
N VAL A 217 6.36 14.46 8.83
CA VAL A 217 5.31 13.50 8.45
C VAL A 217 4.24 13.41 9.53
N ALA A 218 4.63 13.29 10.80
CA ALA A 218 3.69 13.22 11.92
C ALA A 218 2.80 14.48 11.99
N SER A 219 3.39 15.66 11.81
CA SER A 219 2.65 16.94 11.87
C SER A 219 1.75 17.18 10.68
N SER A 220 2.02 16.57 9.53
CA SER A 220 1.24 16.71 8.31
C SER A 220 -0.04 15.88 8.28
N GLY A 221 -0.10 14.81 9.09
CA GLY A 221 -1.17 13.81 9.05
C GLY A 221 -1.04 12.79 7.91
N ALA A 222 0.03 12.83 7.13
CA ALA A 222 0.30 11.84 6.09
C ALA A 222 0.48 10.44 6.69
N ALA A 223 0.06 9.42 5.95
CA ALA A 223 0.22 8.01 6.31
C ALA A 223 1.42 7.38 5.60
N ILE A 224 1.91 6.27 6.14
CA ILE A 224 3.00 5.50 5.53
C ILE A 224 2.50 4.11 5.13
N ALA A 225 2.84 3.67 3.93
CA ALA A 225 2.73 2.29 3.48
C ALA A 225 4.13 1.64 3.56
N HIS A 226 4.33 0.80 4.57
CA HIS A 226 5.59 0.09 4.80
C HIS A 226 5.65 -1.21 4.00
N ASN A 227 6.69 -1.36 3.19
CA ASN A 227 6.88 -2.48 2.25
C ASN A 227 8.12 -3.30 2.63
N PRO A 228 8.10 -4.08 3.73
CA PRO A 228 9.31 -4.67 4.31
C PRO A 228 10.02 -5.64 3.38
N VAL A 229 9.29 -6.43 2.61
CA VAL A 229 9.87 -7.44 1.71
C VAL A 229 10.60 -6.77 0.56
N SER A 230 9.96 -5.80 -0.12
CA SER A 230 10.55 -5.05 -1.22
C SER A 230 11.79 -4.28 -0.77
N ASN A 231 11.70 -3.56 0.34
CA ASN A 231 12.84 -2.81 0.88
C ASN A 231 14.08 -3.68 1.09
N LEU A 232 13.89 -4.93 1.53
CA LEU A 232 14.98 -5.88 1.73
C LEU A 232 15.45 -6.53 0.43
N LYS A 233 14.52 -6.94 -0.41
CA LYS A 233 14.83 -7.59 -1.68
C LYS A 233 15.66 -6.69 -2.60
N LEU A 234 15.32 -5.41 -2.66
CA LEU A 234 16.01 -4.41 -3.46
C LEU A 234 17.18 -3.73 -2.73
N ALA A 235 17.50 -4.21 -1.53
CA ALA A 235 18.55 -3.67 -0.66
C ALA A 235 18.40 -2.17 -0.38
N SER A 236 17.15 -1.64 -0.39
CA SER A 236 16.85 -0.24 -0.08
C SER A 236 17.18 0.12 1.37
N GLY A 237 17.04 -0.84 2.31
CA GLY A 237 17.39 -0.66 3.71
C GLY A 237 16.28 -1.06 4.68
N PHE A 238 16.40 -0.56 5.92
CA PHE A 238 15.48 -0.88 7.03
C PHE A 238 14.68 0.37 7.43
N ALA A 239 13.38 0.37 7.20
CA ALA A 239 12.51 1.45 7.66
C ALA A 239 12.39 1.48 9.19
N ARG A 240 12.39 2.66 9.78
CA ARG A 240 12.35 2.92 11.23
C ARG A 240 10.92 2.82 11.79
N VAL A 241 10.24 1.70 11.53
CA VAL A 241 8.80 1.52 11.81
C VAL A 241 8.45 1.77 13.29
N ARG A 242 9.30 1.33 14.23
CA ARG A 242 9.11 1.62 15.66
C ARG A 242 9.02 3.12 15.94
N ASP A 243 9.92 3.89 15.34
CA ASP A 243 10.01 5.33 15.57
C ASP A 243 8.85 6.07 14.88
N MET A 244 8.45 5.64 13.69
CA MET A 244 7.25 6.13 12.99
C MET A 244 5.99 5.97 13.84
N VAL A 245 5.79 4.77 14.41
CA VAL A 245 4.64 4.48 15.28
C VAL A 245 4.71 5.30 16.58
N ARG A 246 5.89 5.45 17.18
CA ARG A 246 6.08 6.28 18.38
C ARG A 246 5.83 7.77 18.12
N ALA A 247 6.11 8.25 16.92
CA ALA A 247 5.78 9.61 16.48
C ALA A 247 4.27 9.81 16.20
N GLY A 248 3.46 8.76 16.33
CA GLY A 248 2.01 8.82 16.09
C GLY A 248 1.62 8.79 14.62
N ILE A 249 2.54 8.44 13.72
CA ILE A 249 2.26 8.32 12.29
C ILE A 249 1.41 7.05 12.06
N SER A 250 0.38 7.17 11.23
CA SER A 250 -0.39 6.01 10.75
C SER A 250 0.48 5.20 9.80
N VAL A 251 0.82 3.97 10.18
CA VAL A 251 1.63 3.06 9.38
C VAL A 251 0.80 1.84 9.00
N SER A 252 0.61 1.66 7.72
CA SER A 252 0.00 0.48 7.10
C SER A 252 1.05 -0.40 6.43
N LEU A 253 0.64 -1.59 5.95
CA LEU A 253 1.52 -2.53 5.26
C LEU A 253 1.15 -2.64 3.78
N GLY A 254 2.17 -2.72 2.95
CA GLY A 254 2.05 -3.02 1.53
C GLY A 254 2.98 -4.16 1.11
N THR A 255 2.59 -4.89 0.10
CA THR A 255 3.45 -5.92 -0.50
C THR A 255 4.41 -5.34 -1.52
N ASP A 256 4.09 -4.16 -2.05
CA ASP A 256 4.68 -3.67 -3.29
C ASP A 256 4.33 -4.57 -4.49
N GLY A 257 4.98 -4.43 -5.63
CA GLY A 257 4.78 -5.30 -6.79
C GLY A 257 5.27 -6.72 -6.57
N ALA A 258 4.64 -7.70 -7.22
CA ALA A 258 5.12 -9.08 -7.18
C ALA A 258 6.51 -9.27 -7.81
N CYS A 259 7.00 -8.31 -8.57
CA CYS A 259 8.35 -8.31 -9.10
C CYS A 259 9.39 -7.90 -8.05
N SER A 260 9.05 -6.96 -7.16
CA SER A 260 9.92 -6.49 -6.07
C SER A 260 9.74 -7.28 -4.75
N ASN A 261 8.75 -8.19 -4.68
CA ASN A 261 8.45 -8.98 -3.48
C ASN A 261 8.50 -10.49 -3.74
N ASN A 262 8.07 -10.95 -4.92
CA ASN A 262 7.77 -12.34 -5.29
C ASN A 262 6.47 -12.90 -4.68
N SER A 263 5.73 -12.13 -3.87
CA SER A 263 4.48 -12.54 -3.23
C SER A 263 3.55 -11.33 -3.05
N LEU A 264 2.24 -11.56 -3.05
CA LEU A 264 1.23 -10.58 -2.62
C LEU A 264 0.54 -11.03 -1.33
N ASP A 265 1.22 -11.83 -0.51
CA ASP A 265 0.71 -12.37 0.76
C ASP A 265 0.94 -11.39 1.92
N MET A 266 -0.15 -10.84 2.44
CA MET A 266 -0.10 -9.92 3.58
C MET A 266 0.26 -10.61 4.90
N PHE A 267 0.07 -11.92 5.06
CA PHE A 267 0.52 -12.63 6.27
C PHE A 267 2.05 -12.72 6.32
N GLU A 268 2.69 -12.98 5.20
CA GLU A 268 4.15 -12.91 5.08
C GLU A 268 4.66 -11.51 5.39
N THR A 269 4.03 -10.49 4.80
CA THR A 269 4.37 -9.08 5.01
C THR A 269 4.24 -8.68 6.49
N MET A 270 3.13 -9.06 7.17
CA MET A 270 2.94 -8.81 8.62
C MET A 270 4.01 -9.47 9.46
N LYS A 271 4.35 -10.72 9.18
CA LYS A 271 5.40 -11.45 9.90
C LYS A 271 6.73 -10.74 9.79
N LEU A 272 7.11 -10.37 8.58
CA LEU A 272 8.40 -9.73 8.32
C LEU A 272 8.46 -8.34 8.97
N ALA A 273 7.42 -7.51 8.83
CA ALA A 273 7.34 -6.19 9.47
C ALA A 273 7.54 -6.28 11.00
N ALA A 274 6.86 -7.23 11.67
CA ALA A 274 6.98 -7.41 13.10
C ALA A 274 8.38 -7.88 13.54
N ILE A 275 9.00 -8.78 12.81
CA ILE A 275 10.34 -9.31 13.14
C ILE A 275 11.42 -8.26 12.89
N LEU A 276 11.36 -7.56 11.75
CA LEU A 276 12.33 -6.53 11.39
C LEU A 276 12.28 -5.35 12.38
N ALA A 277 11.11 -4.88 12.74
CA ALA A 277 10.98 -3.79 13.71
C ALA A 277 11.67 -4.11 15.03
N LYS A 278 11.60 -5.36 15.49
CA LYS A 278 12.29 -5.84 16.70
C LYS A 278 13.80 -5.93 16.50
N GLY A 279 14.23 -6.60 15.42
CA GLY A 279 15.64 -6.82 15.11
C GLY A 279 16.41 -5.52 14.90
N CYS A 280 15.85 -4.60 14.12
CA CYS A 280 16.51 -3.33 13.80
C CYS A 280 16.54 -2.36 14.99
N SER A 281 15.52 -2.39 15.86
CA SER A 281 15.44 -1.49 17.01
C SER A 281 16.10 -2.04 18.29
N GLY A 282 16.45 -3.34 18.34
CA GLY A 282 16.89 -4.03 19.55
C GLY A 282 15.80 -4.09 20.64
N ASP A 283 14.54 -3.87 20.30
CA ASP A 283 13.41 -3.81 21.22
C ASP A 283 12.40 -4.92 20.90
N ALA A 284 12.37 -5.96 21.73
CA ALA A 284 11.49 -7.11 21.55
C ALA A 284 9.98 -6.75 21.62
N THR A 285 9.64 -5.55 22.11
CA THR A 285 8.27 -5.05 22.21
C THR A 285 7.84 -4.21 21.01
N ALA A 286 8.77 -3.86 20.11
CA ALA A 286 8.46 -3.13 18.89
C ALA A 286 7.51 -3.94 17.99
N VAL A 287 6.47 -3.30 17.49
CA VAL A 287 5.46 -3.87 16.58
C VAL A 287 5.02 -5.28 17.02
N PRO A 288 4.27 -5.40 18.13
CA PRO A 288 3.71 -6.69 18.55
C PRO A 288 2.68 -7.21 17.53
N ALA A 289 2.36 -8.49 17.57
CA ALA A 289 1.48 -9.13 16.57
C ALA A 289 0.14 -8.42 16.36
N VAL A 290 -0.48 -7.92 17.43
CA VAL A 290 -1.73 -7.13 17.33
C VAL A 290 -1.51 -5.85 16.53
N GLN A 291 -0.38 -5.20 16.70
CA GLN A 291 -0.06 -3.99 15.93
C GLN A 291 0.18 -4.31 14.46
N ALA A 292 0.94 -5.37 14.14
CA ALA A 292 1.12 -5.81 12.76
C ALA A 292 -0.21 -6.16 12.09
N LEU A 293 -1.14 -6.81 12.82
CA LEU A 293 -2.48 -7.07 12.34
C LEU A 293 -3.28 -5.76 12.10
N ASN A 294 -3.19 -4.79 13.00
CA ASN A 294 -3.83 -3.50 12.81
C ASN A 294 -3.27 -2.74 11.60
N MET A 295 -1.96 -2.82 11.36
CA MET A 295 -1.32 -2.23 10.17
C MET A 295 -1.82 -2.85 8.87
N ALA A 296 -2.16 -4.14 8.88
CA ALA A 296 -2.71 -4.85 7.72
C ALA A 296 -4.25 -4.82 7.65
N THR A 297 -4.93 -4.17 8.58
CA THR A 297 -6.41 -4.10 8.62
C THR A 297 -6.88 -2.68 8.88
N ALA A 298 -6.99 -2.25 10.12
CA ALA A 298 -7.57 -0.97 10.51
C ALA A 298 -6.76 0.25 9.98
N GLU A 299 -5.43 0.23 10.06
CA GLU A 299 -4.59 1.31 9.52
C GLU A 299 -4.65 1.33 7.99
N GLY A 300 -4.62 0.16 7.33
CA GLY A 300 -4.83 0.06 5.89
C GLY A 300 -6.19 0.62 5.46
N ALA A 301 -7.26 0.32 6.21
CA ALA A 301 -8.60 0.83 5.92
C ALA A 301 -8.72 2.35 6.05
N ARG A 302 -7.99 2.97 6.97
CA ARG A 302 -7.96 4.44 7.11
C ARG A 302 -7.47 5.15 5.85
N ILE A 303 -6.52 4.55 5.14
CA ILE A 303 -5.98 5.08 3.88
C ILE A 303 -7.08 5.22 2.84
N PHE A 304 -8.04 4.30 2.79
CA PHE A 304 -9.15 4.37 1.84
C PHE A 304 -10.10 5.55 2.09
N ARG A 305 -10.03 6.18 3.27
CA ARG A 305 -10.92 7.30 3.66
C ARG A 305 -12.41 6.99 3.45
N THR A 306 -12.77 5.72 3.33
CA THR A 306 -14.12 5.26 3.10
C THR A 306 -14.73 4.80 4.43
N PRO A 307 -15.76 5.49 4.95
CA PRO A 307 -16.42 5.06 6.15
C PRO A 307 -16.99 3.65 6.02
N GLY A 308 -16.60 2.74 6.92
CA GLY A 308 -17.14 1.38 6.98
C GLY A 308 -16.39 0.33 6.16
N LEU A 309 -15.13 0.62 5.79
CA LEU A 309 -14.20 -0.44 5.40
C LEU A 309 -13.70 -1.20 6.61
#